data_a48302ba61c73181a3a8e65ef0482028
#
_entry.id   a48302ba61c73181a3a8e65ef0482028
#
_cell.length_a   1.000
_cell.length_b   1.000
_cell.length_c   1.000
_cell.angle_alpha   90.00
_cell.angle_beta   90.00
_cell.angle_gamma   90.00
#
_symmetry.space_group_name_H-M   'P 1'
#
loop_
_entity.id
_entity.type
_entity.pdbx_description
1 polymer ?
#
loop_
_entity_poly.entity_id
_entity_poly.type
_entity_poly.pdbx_seq_one_letter_code
_entity_poly.pdbx_strand_id
1 'polypeptide(L)'
;MVVDATMDSPFINNIKFWQDLIIQTDSMISQCMRQYGRQSRIYLKIIYFRYYYFDGKYAAGESESFEIPNDRDQVFEFINSLRAAGGGDVPESGLEALWLAMHAGCEKHELYRRIITLFTNAPAHPLEDYDKLVLAGKHHNCCAPVNYPEQIPHCLGDLYKEWETWNQDGRGWLFLVTSSVYPWVDMEIECEHVIRVESADYDYNSEIGYPYQNVFDTLIEGYWCAIFGS
;
A
#
# COMPACT_ATOMS: atom_id res chain seq x y z
N MET A 1 -3.01 -4.51 1.22
CA MET A 1 -1.60 -4.10 0.98
C MET A 1 -1.49 -3.45 -0.39
N VAL A 2 -0.74 -2.39 -0.49
CA VAL A 2 -0.49 -1.65 -1.75
C VAL A 2 1.01 -1.67 -2.01
N VAL A 3 1.44 -2.15 -3.16
CA VAL A 3 2.86 -2.41 -3.44
C VAL A 3 3.26 -1.78 -4.76
N ASP A 4 4.30 -0.96 -4.69
CA ASP A 4 4.99 -0.44 -5.85
C ASP A 4 5.67 -1.59 -6.61
N ALA A 5 5.30 -1.79 -7.86
CA ALA A 5 5.80 -2.84 -8.73
C ALA A 5 6.63 -2.30 -9.91
N THR A 6 7.15 -1.09 -9.78
CA THR A 6 8.07 -0.51 -10.76
C THR A 6 9.43 -1.19 -10.74
N MET A 7 10.23 -0.95 -11.77
CA MET A 7 11.53 -1.62 -11.94
C MET A 7 12.49 -1.34 -10.78
N ASP A 8 12.43 -0.13 -10.22
CA ASP A 8 13.33 0.33 -9.17
C ASP A 8 12.75 0.11 -7.76
N SER A 9 11.57 -0.51 -7.65
CA SER A 9 10.96 -0.81 -6.36
C SER A 9 11.74 -1.88 -5.61
N PRO A 10 12.21 -1.58 -4.41
CA PRO A 10 12.97 -2.54 -3.61
C PRO A 10 12.08 -3.63 -3.01
N PHE A 11 10.78 -3.38 -2.93
CA PHE A 11 9.84 -4.22 -2.19
C PHE A 11 9.45 -5.49 -2.94
N ILE A 12 9.28 -5.41 -4.27
CA ILE A 12 8.68 -6.49 -5.07
C ILE A 12 9.52 -7.78 -5.08
N ASN A 13 10.84 -7.66 -4.94
CA ASN A 13 11.76 -8.79 -5.04
C ASN A 13 12.04 -9.47 -3.69
N ASN A 14 11.52 -8.94 -2.58
CA ASN A 14 11.77 -9.50 -1.26
C ASN A 14 10.61 -10.38 -0.77
N ILE A 15 10.47 -11.53 -1.41
CA ILE A 15 9.42 -12.50 -1.11
C ILE A 15 9.43 -12.92 0.37
N LYS A 16 10.62 -13.09 0.95
CA LYS A 16 10.74 -13.51 2.35
C LYS A 16 10.17 -12.47 3.31
N PHE A 17 10.41 -11.18 3.05
CA PHE A 17 9.81 -10.11 3.86
C PHE A 17 8.28 -10.21 3.89
N TRP A 18 7.65 -10.42 2.74
CA TRP A 18 6.20 -10.56 2.64
C TRP A 18 5.68 -11.78 3.38
N GLN A 19 6.36 -12.91 3.21
CA GLN A 19 5.99 -14.15 3.90
C GLN A 19 6.07 -13.97 5.41
N ASP A 20 7.16 -13.43 5.92
CA ASP A 20 7.37 -13.21 7.35
C ASP A 20 6.36 -12.21 7.90
N LEU A 21 6.06 -11.11 7.20
CA LEU A 21 5.09 -10.11 7.60
C LEU A 21 3.67 -10.72 7.75
N ILE A 22 3.23 -11.49 6.77
CA ILE A 22 1.92 -12.13 6.77
C ILE A 22 1.83 -13.17 7.88
N ILE A 23 2.84 -14.04 8.03
CA ILE A 23 2.88 -15.09 9.04
C ILE A 23 2.90 -14.50 10.44
N GLN A 24 3.70 -13.47 10.69
CA GLN A 24 3.80 -12.86 12.01
C GLN A 24 2.54 -12.08 12.38
N THR A 25 1.96 -11.35 11.43
CA THR A 25 0.69 -10.65 11.65
C THR A 25 -0.42 -11.63 12.01
N ASP A 26 -0.56 -12.72 11.27
CA ASP A 26 -1.53 -13.78 11.59
C ASP A 26 -1.27 -14.40 12.98
N SER A 27 -0.01 -14.74 13.27
CA SER A 27 0.37 -15.32 14.57
C SER A 27 0.04 -14.38 15.74
N MET A 28 0.38 -13.11 15.62
CA MET A 28 0.13 -12.07 16.60
C MET A 28 -1.38 -11.93 16.89
N ILE A 29 -2.18 -11.77 15.85
CA ILE A 29 -3.63 -11.60 15.97
C ILE A 29 -4.26 -12.87 16.55
N SER A 30 -3.90 -14.04 16.03
CA SER A 30 -4.42 -15.32 16.47
C SER A 30 -4.06 -15.63 17.94
N GLN A 31 -2.87 -15.25 18.38
CA GLN A 31 -2.46 -15.42 19.79
C GLN A 31 -3.27 -14.52 20.72
N CYS A 32 -3.42 -13.24 20.35
CA CYS A 32 -4.17 -12.29 21.15
C CYS A 32 -5.65 -12.69 21.26
N MET A 33 -6.28 -13.01 20.12
CA MET A 33 -7.70 -13.38 20.11
C MET A 33 -8.00 -14.65 20.90
N ARG A 34 -7.07 -15.64 20.89
CA ARG A 34 -7.20 -16.85 21.73
C ARG A 34 -7.21 -16.54 23.21
N GLN A 35 -6.45 -15.53 23.69
CA GLN A 35 -6.47 -15.11 25.09
C GLN A 35 -7.85 -14.60 25.52
N TYR A 36 -8.62 -14.07 24.59
CA TYR A 36 -10.00 -13.61 24.84
C TYR A 36 -11.06 -14.65 24.44
N GLY A 37 -10.68 -15.88 24.13
CA GLY A 37 -11.61 -16.94 23.71
C GLY A 37 -12.30 -16.66 22.37
N ARG A 38 -11.67 -15.87 21.50
CA ARG A 38 -12.19 -15.46 20.19
C ARG A 38 -11.34 -16.04 19.06
N GLN A 39 -11.95 -16.17 17.88
CA GLN A 39 -11.25 -16.46 16.65
C GLN A 39 -11.02 -15.17 15.88
N SER A 40 -9.85 -15.04 15.29
CA SER A 40 -9.54 -13.95 14.34
C SER A 40 -9.76 -14.42 12.92
N ARG A 41 -10.13 -13.49 12.06
CA ARG A 41 -10.11 -13.63 10.61
C ARG A 41 -9.42 -12.42 10.02
N ILE A 42 -8.49 -12.67 9.13
CA ILE A 42 -7.79 -11.62 8.40
C ILE A 42 -8.17 -11.78 6.93
N TYR A 43 -8.72 -10.73 6.35
CA TYR A 43 -8.95 -10.66 4.92
C TYR A 43 -7.86 -9.76 4.31
N LEU A 44 -7.09 -10.33 3.41
CA LEU A 44 -5.97 -9.67 2.75
C LEU A 44 -6.28 -9.47 1.28
N LYS A 45 -6.13 -8.24 0.79
CA LYS A 45 -6.11 -7.91 -0.62
C LYS A 45 -4.81 -7.21 -0.97
N ILE A 46 -4.22 -7.56 -2.10
CA ILE A 46 -2.98 -6.99 -2.59
C ILE A 46 -3.30 -6.18 -3.83
N ILE A 47 -2.88 -4.93 -3.84
CA ILE A 47 -2.93 -4.03 -4.99
C ILE A 47 -1.49 -3.73 -5.37
N TYR A 48 -1.15 -3.89 -6.62
CA TYR A 48 0.13 -3.42 -7.15
C TYR A 48 -0.08 -2.25 -8.08
N PHE A 49 0.90 -1.37 -8.16
CA PHE A 49 0.86 -0.21 -9.05
C PHE A 49 2.22 0.06 -9.68
N ARG A 50 2.18 0.81 -10.78
CA ARG A 50 3.28 1.40 -11.53
C ARG A 50 2.86 2.80 -11.95
N TYR A 51 3.20 3.21 -13.16
CA TYR A 51 2.83 4.53 -13.68
C TYR A 51 1.74 4.44 -14.75
N TYR A 52 0.55 4.98 -14.48
CA TYR A 52 -0.60 4.88 -15.38
C TYR A 52 -0.34 5.40 -16.78
N TYR A 53 0.40 6.49 -16.91
CA TYR A 53 0.66 7.14 -18.20
C TYR A 53 1.81 6.51 -18.97
N PHE A 54 2.49 5.52 -18.44
CA PHE A 54 3.57 4.79 -19.10
C PHE A 54 3.24 3.31 -19.29
N ASP A 55 2.72 2.66 -18.25
CA ASP A 55 2.51 1.22 -18.23
C ASP A 55 1.14 0.78 -18.77
N GLY A 56 0.25 1.73 -19.07
CA GLY A 56 -1.06 1.48 -19.68
C GLY A 56 -1.88 0.47 -18.88
N LYS A 57 -2.29 -0.63 -19.50
CA LYS A 57 -3.11 -1.67 -18.85
C LYS A 57 -2.40 -2.45 -17.75
N TYR A 58 -1.10 -2.29 -17.60
CA TYR A 58 -0.29 -2.95 -16.55
C TYR A 58 0.06 -2.01 -15.40
N ALA A 59 -0.48 -0.79 -15.43
CA ALA A 59 -0.17 0.24 -14.45
C ALA A 59 -0.68 -0.09 -13.04
N ALA A 60 -1.78 -0.78 -12.92
CA ALA A 60 -2.29 -1.26 -11.64
C ALA A 60 -3.06 -2.56 -11.81
N GLY A 61 -3.15 -3.30 -10.73
CA GLY A 61 -3.98 -4.50 -10.65
C GLY A 61 -4.14 -4.94 -9.20
N GLU A 62 -5.06 -5.88 -8.99
CA GLU A 62 -5.40 -6.35 -7.67
C GLU A 62 -5.53 -7.88 -7.62
N SER A 63 -5.33 -8.44 -6.44
CA SER A 63 -5.61 -9.85 -6.15
C SER A 63 -7.09 -10.06 -5.86
N GLU A 64 -7.50 -11.31 -5.83
CA GLU A 64 -8.66 -11.75 -5.08
C GLU A 64 -8.51 -11.38 -3.59
N SER A 65 -9.60 -11.47 -2.83
CA SER A 65 -9.55 -11.34 -1.38
C SER A 65 -9.22 -12.69 -0.75
N PHE A 66 -8.16 -12.74 0.04
CA PHE A 66 -7.68 -13.95 0.70
C PHE A 66 -8.07 -13.98 2.18
N GLU A 67 -8.55 -15.09 2.69
CA GLU A 67 -8.78 -15.31 4.11
C GLU A 67 -7.55 -16.01 4.73
N ILE A 68 -6.86 -15.34 5.64
CA ILE A 68 -5.69 -15.87 6.33
C ILE A 68 -6.13 -16.55 7.64
N PRO A 69 -5.64 -17.75 7.94
CA PRO A 69 -4.53 -18.48 7.30
C PRO A 69 -4.91 -19.41 6.14
N ASN A 70 -6.19 -19.54 5.78
CA ASN A 70 -6.66 -20.55 4.85
C ASN A 70 -6.05 -20.42 3.45
N ASP A 71 -5.94 -19.21 2.94
CA ASP A 71 -5.50 -18.91 1.57
C ASP A 71 -4.03 -18.47 1.52
N ARG A 72 -3.23 -18.78 2.54
CA ARG A 72 -1.83 -18.31 2.65
C ARG A 72 -0.99 -18.70 1.43
N ASP A 73 -1.13 -19.92 0.94
CA ASP A 73 -0.37 -20.37 -0.22
C ASP A 73 -0.74 -19.60 -1.49
N GLN A 74 -2.01 -19.27 -1.68
CA GLN A 74 -2.48 -18.44 -2.79
C GLN A 74 -1.94 -17.01 -2.71
N VAL A 75 -1.84 -16.44 -1.50
CA VAL A 75 -1.19 -15.15 -1.29
C VAL A 75 0.26 -15.21 -1.74
N PHE A 76 0.99 -16.24 -1.34
CA PHE A 76 2.40 -16.40 -1.72
C PHE A 76 2.58 -16.64 -3.21
N GLU A 77 1.69 -17.40 -3.85
CA GLU A 77 1.67 -17.56 -5.30
C GLU A 77 1.43 -16.22 -6.01
N PHE A 78 0.47 -15.42 -5.53
CA PHE A 78 0.21 -14.10 -6.09
C PHE A 78 1.42 -13.17 -5.97
N ILE A 79 2.02 -13.06 -4.78
CA ILE A 79 3.21 -12.25 -4.55
C ILE A 79 4.36 -12.70 -5.46
N ASN A 80 4.58 -14.02 -5.57
CA ASN A 80 5.60 -14.60 -6.43
C ASN A 80 5.35 -14.36 -7.93
N SER A 81 4.11 -14.09 -8.32
CA SER A 81 3.76 -13.77 -9.71
C SER A 81 4.06 -12.32 -10.09
N LEU A 82 4.12 -11.43 -9.11
CA LEU A 82 4.43 -10.03 -9.34
C LEU A 82 5.85 -9.88 -9.92
N ARG A 83 6.04 -8.91 -10.78
CA ARG A 83 7.33 -8.62 -11.40
C ARG A 83 7.61 -7.13 -11.31
N ALA A 84 8.81 -6.80 -10.89
CA ALA A 84 9.33 -5.45 -11.01
C ALA A 84 9.48 -5.11 -12.49
N ALA A 85 8.75 -4.14 -12.97
CA ALA A 85 8.77 -3.73 -14.37
C ALA A 85 8.13 -2.35 -14.53
N GLY A 86 8.43 -1.67 -15.65
CA GLY A 86 7.80 -0.40 -15.97
C GLY A 86 8.31 0.74 -15.08
N GLY A 87 7.41 1.69 -14.82
CA GLY A 87 7.74 2.96 -14.17
C GLY A 87 7.98 4.05 -15.18
N GLY A 88 8.72 4.66 -15.62
CA GLY A 88 8.95 5.67 -16.68
C GLY A 88 9.80 6.82 -16.16
N ASP A 89 9.33 7.46 -15.11
CA ASP A 89 10.06 8.48 -14.37
C ASP A 89 9.96 8.20 -12.85
N VAL A 90 10.60 9.04 -12.03
CA VAL A 90 10.73 8.77 -10.60
C VAL A 90 9.41 8.85 -9.83
N PRO A 91 8.50 9.83 -10.07
CA PRO A 91 7.18 9.76 -9.44
C PRO A 91 6.33 8.62 -10.02
N GLU A 92 5.54 7.97 -9.19
CA GLU A 92 4.70 6.84 -9.56
C GLU A 92 3.22 7.08 -9.21
N SER A 93 2.32 6.18 -9.65
CA SER A 93 0.87 6.33 -9.42
C SER A 93 0.41 5.82 -8.04
N GLY A 94 1.16 6.19 -7.00
CA GLY A 94 0.87 5.73 -5.63
C GLY A 94 -0.41 6.31 -5.03
N LEU A 95 -0.83 7.52 -5.41
CA LEU A 95 -2.06 8.13 -4.92
C LEU A 95 -3.29 7.45 -5.51
N GLU A 96 -3.23 7.09 -6.80
CA GLU A 96 -4.25 6.28 -7.46
C GLU A 96 -4.39 4.91 -6.80
N ALA A 97 -3.27 4.27 -6.49
CA ALA A 97 -3.28 2.98 -5.82
C ALA A 97 -3.84 3.05 -4.39
N LEU A 98 -3.56 4.13 -3.66
CA LEU A 98 -4.17 4.37 -2.36
C LEU A 98 -5.69 4.55 -2.47
N TRP A 99 -6.14 5.32 -3.45
CA TRP A 99 -7.57 5.48 -3.72
C TRP A 99 -8.22 4.13 -4.06
N LEU A 100 -7.61 3.32 -4.91
CA LEU A 100 -8.08 1.96 -5.21
C LEU A 100 -8.18 1.11 -3.93
N ALA A 101 -7.22 1.21 -3.03
CA ALA A 101 -7.23 0.44 -1.77
C ALA A 101 -8.41 0.85 -0.86
N MET A 102 -8.75 2.12 -0.79
CA MET A 102 -9.94 2.59 -0.07
C MET A 102 -11.25 2.06 -0.66
N HIS A 103 -11.26 1.76 -1.96
CA HIS A 103 -12.44 1.28 -2.70
C HIS A 103 -12.42 -0.23 -3.01
N ALA A 104 -11.40 -0.94 -2.56
CA ALA A 104 -11.18 -2.36 -2.89
C ALA A 104 -12.18 -3.36 -2.25
N GLY A 105 -13.34 -2.91 -1.84
CA GLY A 105 -14.46 -3.78 -1.45
C GLY A 105 -14.30 -4.49 -0.10
N CYS A 106 -13.47 -3.97 0.80
CA CYS A 106 -13.53 -4.41 2.20
C CYS A 106 -14.91 -4.08 2.76
N GLU A 107 -15.72 -5.10 3.00
CA GLU A 107 -17.02 -4.91 3.63
C GLU A 107 -16.85 -4.12 4.94
N LYS A 108 -17.56 -3.00 5.05
CA LYS A 108 -17.59 -2.20 6.28
C LYS A 108 -18.39 -2.98 7.31
N HIS A 109 -17.73 -3.82 8.07
CA HIS A 109 -18.33 -4.51 9.19
C HIS A 109 -17.95 -3.81 10.49
N GLU A 110 -18.90 -3.59 11.38
CA GLU A 110 -18.70 -2.84 12.63
C GLU A 110 -17.60 -3.41 13.54
N LEU A 111 -17.23 -4.67 13.34
CA LEU A 111 -16.20 -5.35 14.13
C LEU A 111 -14.82 -5.35 13.47
N TYR A 112 -14.68 -4.87 12.24
CA TYR A 112 -13.41 -4.95 11.50
C TYR A 112 -12.58 -3.69 11.70
N ARG A 113 -11.28 -3.90 11.93
CA ARG A 113 -10.26 -2.90 11.73
C ARG A 113 -9.82 -2.96 10.26
N ARG A 114 -9.63 -1.83 9.66
CA ARG A 114 -9.19 -1.70 8.26
C ARG A 114 -7.80 -1.13 8.26
N ILE A 115 -6.87 -1.85 7.66
CA ILE A 115 -5.47 -1.42 7.58
C ILE A 115 -5.06 -1.39 6.12
N ILE A 116 -4.63 -0.23 5.65
CA ILE A 116 -3.94 -0.07 4.39
C ILE A 116 -2.46 0.07 4.71
N THR A 117 -1.60 -0.71 4.06
CA THR A 117 -0.16 -0.51 4.11
C THR A 117 0.34 -0.31 2.70
N LEU A 118 0.93 0.85 2.44
CA LEU A 118 1.48 1.22 1.15
C LEU A 118 3.00 1.15 1.22
N PHE A 119 3.61 0.47 0.26
CA PHE A 119 5.05 0.28 0.13
C PHE A 119 5.53 0.90 -1.17
N THR A 120 6.33 1.95 -1.06
CA THR A 120 7.00 2.62 -2.18
C THR A 120 8.21 3.38 -1.70
N ASN A 121 9.23 3.52 -2.53
CA ASN A 121 10.36 4.41 -2.30
C ASN A 121 10.29 5.68 -3.16
N ALA A 122 9.27 5.79 -4.00
CA ALA A 122 9.07 6.90 -4.92
C ALA A 122 8.09 7.96 -4.40
N PRO A 123 8.24 9.23 -4.78
CA PRO A 123 7.17 10.21 -4.67
C PRO A 123 5.99 9.80 -5.55
N ALA A 124 4.83 10.39 -5.32
CA ALA A 124 3.69 10.16 -6.20
C ALA A 124 3.51 11.31 -7.19
N HIS A 125 3.03 10.97 -8.38
CA HIS A 125 2.53 11.96 -9.31
C HIS A 125 1.33 12.71 -8.69
N PRO A 126 1.21 14.03 -8.94
CA PRO A 126 0.00 14.76 -8.58
C PRO A 126 -1.22 14.14 -9.27
N LEU A 127 -2.34 14.10 -8.57
CA LEU A 127 -3.64 13.77 -9.17
C LEU A 127 -4.06 14.93 -10.08
N GLU A 128 -3.71 14.84 -11.34
CA GLU A 128 -3.97 15.88 -12.35
C GLU A 128 -4.73 15.29 -13.53
N ASP A 129 -5.41 16.18 -14.23
CA ASP A 129 -6.09 15.88 -15.48
C ASP A 129 -5.05 15.55 -16.57
N TYR A 130 -5.13 14.35 -17.14
CA TYR A 130 -4.20 13.88 -18.19
C TYR A 130 -4.02 14.90 -19.32
N ASP A 131 -5.10 15.52 -19.77
CA ASP A 131 -5.06 16.49 -20.86
C ASP A 131 -4.18 17.70 -20.53
N LYS A 132 -4.13 18.12 -19.27
CA LYS A 132 -3.23 19.20 -18.82
C LYS A 132 -1.77 18.77 -18.80
N LEU A 133 -1.49 17.53 -18.43
CA LEU A 133 -0.13 16.99 -18.42
C LEU A 133 0.44 16.85 -19.84
N VAL A 134 -0.35 16.32 -20.76
CA VAL A 134 0.00 16.19 -22.17
C VAL A 134 0.21 17.56 -22.83
N LEU A 135 -0.71 18.49 -22.62
CA LEU A 135 -0.64 19.85 -23.16
C LEU A 135 0.54 20.65 -22.58
N ALA A 136 0.94 20.40 -21.34
CA ALA A 136 2.08 21.03 -20.73
C ALA A 136 3.43 20.51 -21.26
N GLY A 137 3.44 19.49 -22.12
CA GLY A 137 4.65 18.89 -22.67
C GLY A 137 5.55 18.23 -21.63
N LYS A 138 5.00 17.94 -20.45
CA LYS A 138 5.75 17.40 -19.30
C LYS A 138 6.15 15.93 -19.49
N HIS A 139 5.48 15.21 -20.40
CA HIS A 139 5.69 13.77 -20.59
C HIS A 139 5.81 13.43 -22.09
N HIS A 140 7.02 13.37 -22.59
CA HIS A 140 7.28 13.11 -24.01
C HIS A 140 6.96 11.69 -24.50
N ASN A 141 6.79 10.73 -23.60
CA ASN A 141 6.52 9.32 -23.92
C ASN A 141 5.26 8.77 -23.27
N CYS A 142 4.37 9.63 -22.77
CA CYS A 142 3.12 9.17 -22.15
C CYS A 142 2.12 8.64 -23.16
N CYS A 143 1.53 7.52 -22.83
CA CYS A 143 0.32 7.03 -23.50
C CYS A 143 -0.92 7.41 -22.70
N ALA A 144 -2.08 7.44 -23.35
CA ALA A 144 -3.33 7.58 -22.62
C ALA A 144 -3.46 6.44 -21.61
N PRO A 145 -3.80 6.74 -20.36
CA PRO A 145 -3.95 5.70 -19.33
C PRO A 145 -5.08 4.75 -19.71
N VAL A 146 -4.87 3.48 -19.40
CA VAL A 146 -5.87 2.44 -19.62
C VAL A 146 -6.44 2.07 -18.25
N ASN A 147 -7.76 2.02 -18.13
CA ASN A 147 -8.46 1.72 -16.87
C ASN A 147 -8.12 2.69 -15.73
N TYR A 148 -7.85 3.96 -16.07
CA TYR A 148 -7.69 4.99 -15.05
C TYR A 148 -9.03 5.16 -14.31
N PRO A 149 -9.01 5.22 -12.96
CA PRO A 149 -10.25 5.31 -12.19
C PRO A 149 -11.04 6.60 -12.48
N GLU A 150 -12.26 6.48 -12.98
CA GLU A 150 -13.08 7.64 -13.40
C GLU A 150 -13.47 8.56 -12.23
N GLN A 151 -13.56 8.02 -11.02
CA GLN A 151 -14.02 8.73 -9.83
C GLN A 151 -12.91 9.20 -8.90
N ILE A 152 -11.67 9.07 -9.35
CA ILE A 152 -10.51 9.47 -8.54
C ILE A 152 -10.53 10.99 -8.30
N PRO A 153 -10.16 11.46 -7.10
CA PRO A 153 -10.00 12.88 -6.83
C PRO A 153 -9.01 13.56 -7.78
N HIS A 154 -9.26 14.80 -8.12
CA HIS A 154 -8.40 15.58 -9.01
C HIS A 154 -7.28 16.34 -8.28
N CYS A 155 -7.22 16.26 -6.95
CA CYS A 155 -6.17 16.86 -6.16
C CYS A 155 -5.97 16.13 -4.83
N LEU A 156 -4.82 16.37 -4.21
CA LEU A 156 -4.46 15.73 -2.95
C LEU A 156 -5.43 16.10 -1.80
N GLY A 157 -5.89 17.35 -1.74
CA GLY A 157 -6.85 17.79 -0.72
C GLY A 157 -8.21 17.08 -0.80
N ASP A 158 -8.65 16.68 -1.98
CA ASP A 158 -9.88 15.89 -2.12
C ASP A 158 -9.62 14.41 -1.78
N LEU A 159 -8.41 13.89 -2.02
CA LEU A 159 -8.01 12.57 -1.54
C LEU A 159 -7.98 12.51 0.00
N TYR A 160 -7.57 13.58 0.68
CA TYR A 160 -7.63 13.67 2.14
C TYR A 160 -9.06 13.57 2.66
N LYS A 161 -10.01 14.25 2.01
CA LYS A 161 -11.43 14.14 2.36
C LYS A 161 -11.99 12.72 2.12
N GLU A 162 -11.54 12.06 1.06
CA GLU A 162 -11.85 10.65 0.82
C GLU A 162 -11.31 9.76 1.96
N TRP A 163 -10.09 10.00 2.41
CA TRP A 163 -9.52 9.32 3.56
C TRP A 163 -10.34 9.55 4.84
N GLU A 164 -10.68 10.79 5.16
CA GLU A 164 -11.52 11.14 6.31
C GLU A 164 -12.88 10.43 6.23
N THR A 165 -13.50 10.43 5.05
CA THR A 165 -14.78 9.74 4.82
C THR A 165 -14.64 8.23 4.98
N TRP A 166 -13.58 7.64 4.47
CA TRP A 166 -13.29 6.23 4.60
C TRP A 166 -13.03 5.85 6.06
N ASN A 167 -12.37 6.72 6.81
CA ASN A 167 -12.00 6.53 8.22
C ASN A 167 -12.96 7.20 9.23
N GLN A 168 -14.15 7.63 8.82
CA GLN A 168 -15.10 8.35 9.69
C GLN A 168 -15.49 7.61 10.97
N ASP A 169 -15.34 6.28 11.03
CA ASP A 169 -15.59 5.46 12.21
C ASP A 169 -14.35 5.27 13.10
N GLY A 170 -13.23 5.86 12.75
CA GLY A 170 -11.96 5.79 13.49
C GLY A 170 -11.32 4.40 13.52
N ARG A 171 -11.70 3.49 12.61
CA ARG A 171 -11.23 2.10 12.57
C ARG A 171 -10.28 1.82 11.43
N GLY A 172 -10.00 2.81 10.62
CA GLY A 172 -9.06 2.77 9.51
C GLY A 172 -7.66 3.23 9.95
N TRP A 173 -6.64 2.57 9.44
CA TRP A 173 -5.24 2.95 9.62
C TRP A 173 -4.50 2.87 8.29
N LEU A 174 -3.61 3.81 8.06
CA LEU A 174 -2.72 3.82 6.92
C LEU A 174 -1.27 3.79 7.40
N PHE A 175 -0.54 2.79 6.97
CA PHE A 175 0.90 2.71 7.14
C PHE A 175 1.57 3.01 5.82
N LEU A 176 2.40 4.05 5.80
CA LEU A 176 3.16 4.50 4.65
C LEU A 176 4.62 4.06 4.81
N VAL A 177 5.00 2.97 4.20
CA VAL A 177 6.40 2.51 4.16
C VAL A 177 7.05 3.19 2.97
N THR A 178 7.61 4.37 3.22
CA THR A 178 8.13 5.26 2.18
C THR A 178 9.35 6.04 2.65
N SER A 179 10.07 6.63 1.72
CA SER A 179 11.04 7.69 2.04
C SER A 179 10.34 9.00 2.40
N SER A 180 11.11 9.94 3.00
CA SER A 180 10.62 11.28 3.40
C SER A 180 10.43 12.18 2.18
N VAL A 181 9.46 11.86 1.32
CA VAL A 181 9.16 12.60 0.09
C VAL A 181 7.68 12.96 -0.01
N TYR A 182 7.39 14.03 -0.77
CA TYR A 182 6.02 14.40 -1.13
C TYR A 182 5.34 13.32 -1.98
N PRO A 183 4.05 13.00 -1.77
CA PRO A 183 3.12 13.61 -0.81
C PRO A 183 3.04 12.88 0.56
N TRP A 184 3.86 11.87 0.78
CA TRP A 184 3.71 10.95 1.91
C TRP A 184 3.96 11.61 3.27
N VAL A 185 4.91 12.58 3.32
CA VAL A 185 5.15 13.39 4.52
C VAL A 185 3.94 14.28 4.84
N ASP A 186 3.36 14.88 3.81
CA ASP A 186 2.19 15.75 3.98
C ASP A 186 0.98 14.95 4.47
N MET A 187 0.77 13.73 3.95
CA MET A 187 -0.31 12.85 4.40
C MET A 187 -0.18 12.45 5.87
N GLU A 188 1.05 12.20 6.35
CA GLU A 188 1.30 11.89 7.76
C GLU A 188 0.93 13.06 8.67
N ILE A 189 1.12 14.30 8.21
CA ILE A 189 0.85 15.52 8.98
C ILE A 189 -0.65 15.89 8.95
N GLU A 190 -1.28 15.76 7.79
CA GLU A 190 -2.62 16.28 7.53
C GLU A 190 -3.74 15.27 7.84
N CYS A 191 -3.43 13.97 7.88
CA CYS A 191 -4.42 12.92 8.01
C CYS A 191 -4.31 12.18 9.36
N GLU A 192 -5.44 12.00 10.04
CA GLU A 192 -5.49 11.18 11.26
C GLU A 192 -5.32 9.69 10.93
N HIS A 193 -4.73 8.93 11.87
CA HIS A 193 -4.46 7.50 11.74
C HIS A 193 -3.54 7.13 10.57
N VAL A 194 -2.69 8.05 10.17
CA VAL A 194 -1.63 7.80 9.20
C VAL A 194 -0.29 7.73 9.93
N ILE A 195 0.45 6.66 9.71
CA ILE A 195 1.79 6.45 10.29
C ILE A 195 2.76 6.19 9.14
N ARG A 196 3.80 7.01 9.06
CA ARG A 196 4.85 6.78 8.10
C ARG A 196 6.00 6.01 8.75
N VAL A 197 6.43 4.97 8.07
CA VAL A 197 7.57 4.15 8.43
C VAL A 197 8.68 4.45 7.41
N GLU A 198 9.78 5.00 7.90
CA GLU A 198 10.89 5.42 7.04
C GLU A 198 11.49 4.20 6.33
N SER A 199 11.48 4.23 5.00
CA SER A 199 12.06 3.16 4.16
C SER A 199 13.56 3.35 3.89
N ALA A 200 14.15 4.47 4.33
CA ALA A 200 15.57 4.78 4.11
C ALA A 200 16.54 3.89 4.90
N ASP A 201 16.06 3.12 5.88
CA ASP A 201 16.83 2.05 6.54
C ASP A 201 17.07 0.84 5.62
N TYR A 202 16.69 0.99 4.34
CA TYR A 202 16.95 0.03 3.30
C TYR A 202 18.40 0.13 2.82
N ASP A 203 19.31 -0.51 3.52
CA ASP A 203 20.67 -0.72 3.02
C ASP A 203 20.71 -1.94 2.09
N TYR A 204 20.64 -1.67 0.80
CA TYR A 204 20.75 -2.68 -0.27
C TYR A 204 22.06 -3.49 -0.18
N ASN A 205 23.06 -2.98 0.54
CA ASN A 205 24.40 -3.56 0.66
C ASN A 205 24.68 -4.19 2.03
N SER A 206 23.73 -4.24 2.96
CA SER A 206 24.00 -4.89 4.24
C SER A 206 24.05 -6.41 4.07
N GLU A 207 25.25 -6.97 4.06
CA GLU A 207 25.49 -8.41 4.07
C GLU A 207 25.12 -9.08 5.42
N ILE A 208 24.69 -8.30 6.41
CA ILE A 208 24.46 -8.76 7.77
C ILE A 208 23.08 -8.32 8.26
N GLY A 209 22.11 -9.22 8.18
CA GLY A 209 20.77 -9.02 8.72
C GLY A 209 19.69 -8.75 7.66
N TYR A 210 18.42 -8.80 8.07
CA TYR A 210 17.31 -8.45 7.23
C TYR A 210 17.34 -6.92 6.97
N PRO A 211 17.50 -6.47 5.73
CA PRO A 211 17.53 -5.02 5.44
C PRO A 211 16.23 -4.30 5.82
N TYR A 212 15.21 -5.02 6.26
CA TYR A 212 13.89 -4.51 6.64
C TYR A 212 13.53 -4.75 8.10
N GLN A 213 14.47 -5.15 8.97
CA GLN A 213 14.10 -5.52 10.34
C GLN A 213 13.40 -4.37 11.07
N ASN A 214 13.93 -3.15 10.97
CA ASN A 214 13.32 -1.98 11.60
C ASN A 214 11.92 -1.67 11.03
N VAL A 215 11.77 -1.74 9.71
CA VAL A 215 10.47 -1.57 9.04
C VAL A 215 9.49 -2.65 9.51
N PHE A 216 9.96 -3.88 9.56
CA PHE A 216 9.17 -5.03 9.98
C PHE A 216 8.68 -4.90 11.43
N ASP A 217 9.59 -4.62 12.36
CA ASP A 217 9.27 -4.48 13.79
C ASP A 217 8.29 -3.31 14.01
N THR A 218 8.53 -2.18 13.35
CA THR A 218 7.64 -1.01 13.41
C THR A 218 6.24 -1.32 12.87
N LEU A 219 6.14 -2.08 11.77
CA LEU A 219 4.83 -2.48 11.23
C LEU A 219 4.10 -3.43 12.17
N ILE A 220 4.77 -4.42 12.75
CA ILE A 220 4.15 -5.35 13.68
C ILE A 220 3.65 -4.63 14.93
N GLU A 221 4.44 -3.71 15.50
CA GLU A 221 4.03 -2.87 16.63
C GLU A 221 2.86 -1.94 16.24
N GLY A 222 2.94 -1.31 15.08
CA GLY A 222 1.88 -0.46 14.54
C GLY A 222 0.58 -1.21 14.33
N TYR A 223 0.62 -2.39 13.76
CA TYR A 223 -0.56 -3.24 13.58
C TYR A 223 -1.15 -3.67 14.91
N TRP A 224 -0.30 -3.99 15.88
CA TRP A 224 -0.76 -4.27 17.25
C TRP A 224 -1.56 -3.08 17.81
N CYS A 225 -1.00 -1.88 17.72
CA CYS A 225 -1.68 -0.67 18.21
C CYS A 225 -2.98 -0.39 17.44
N ALA A 226 -2.97 -0.53 16.12
CA ALA A 226 -4.15 -0.32 15.28
C ALA A 226 -5.29 -1.30 15.58
N ILE A 227 -4.96 -2.55 15.90
CA ILE A 227 -5.94 -3.62 16.12
C ILE A 227 -6.43 -3.66 17.58
N PHE A 228 -5.55 -3.49 18.55
CA PHE A 228 -5.79 -3.71 19.97
C PHE A 228 -5.66 -2.46 20.83
N GLY A 229 -5.06 -1.40 20.33
CA GLY A 229 -5.00 -0.11 20.99
C GLY A 229 -6.41 0.48 21.17
N SER A 230 -6.70 0.97 22.37
CA SER A 230 -7.96 1.64 22.72
C SER A 230 -7.85 3.12 22.51
#